data_814e8ef625de3fdd5e29aad414cd1622
#
_entry.id   814e8ef625de3fdd5e29aad414cd1622
#
_cell.length_a   1.000
_cell.length_b   1.000
_cell.length_c   1.000
_cell.angle_alpha   90.00
_cell.angle_beta   90.00
_cell.angle_gamma   90.00
#
_symmetry.space_group_name_H-M   'P 1'
#
loop_
_entity.id
_entity.type
_entity.pdbx_description
1 polymer ?
#
loop_
_entity_poly.entity_id
_entity_poly.type
_entity_poly.pdbx_seq_one_letter_code
_entity_poly.pdbx_strand_id
1 'polypeptide(L)'
;MARFALVLHAHLPYVRAHGMWPFGEETLYEAMAETYLPLIRVLERLRAEGVEAPFTLGITPILAEQLADPRIKEGFWAYAKDRLERAQGDYQRYRGTALEASARHQVAFWELTLDHFQRLSGDLVAAFRKAEEGGQ
;
A
#
# COMPACT_ATOMS: atom_id res chain seq x y z
N MET A 1 -21.04 30.17 -4.25
CA MET A 1 -20.61 28.81 -4.63
C MET A 1 -19.86 28.19 -3.47
N ALA A 2 -20.29 27.01 -3.00
CA ALA A 2 -19.52 26.28 -2.00
C ALA A 2 -18.30 25.61 -2.69
N ARG A 3 -17.14 25.65 -2.02
CA ARG A 3 -15.92 24.97 -2.48
C ARG A 3 -15.56 23.89 -1.46
N PHE A 4 -15.12 22.75 -1.94
CA PHE A 4 -14.64 21.63 -1.12
C PHE A 4 -13.15 21.43 -1.38
N ALA A 5 -12.36 21.25 -0.33
CA ALA A 5 -10.95 20.87 -0.41
C ALA A 5 -10.73 19.60 0.41
N LEU A 6 -10.16 18.58 -0.21
CA LEU A 6 -9.75 17.33 0.46
C LEU A 6 -8.27 17.42 0.77
N VAL A 7 -7.92 17.31 2.04
CA VAL A 7 -6.53 17.23 2.50
C VAL A 7 -6.36 15.94 3.26
N LEU A 8 -5.47 15.08 2.78
CA LEU A 8 -5.07 13.84 3.43
C LEU A 8 -3.67 14.00 4.04
N HIS A 9 -3.44 13.37 5.16
CA HIS A 9 -2.16 13.43 5.85
C HIS A 9 -1.65 12.01 6.13
N ALA A 10 -0.47 11.69 5.61
CA ALA A 10 0.21 10.43 5.84
C ALA A 10 1.38 10.64 6.81
N HIS A 11 1.27 10.04 7.98
CA HIS A 11 2.27 10.08 9.02
C HIS A 11 2.36 8.74 9.73
N LEU A 12 3.59 8.25 9.90
CA LEU A 12 3.92 7.15 10.80
C LEU A 12 5.19 7.51 11.57
N PRO A 13 5.32 7.08 12.83
CA PRO A 13 6.55 7.23 13.58
C PRO A 13 7.69 6.45 12.89
N TYR A 14 8.92 6.73 13.29
CA TYR A 14 10.07 5.96 12.82
C TYR A 14 10.05 4.57 13.44
N VAL A 15 9.78 3.54 12.64
CA VAL A 15 9.66 2.14 13.10
C VAL A 15 10.79 1.23 12.66
N ARG A 16 11.66 1.73 11.77
CA ARG A 16 12.81 0.97 11.28
C ARG A 16 13.72 0.54 12.43
N ALA A 17 14.11 -0.74 12.44
CA ALA A 17 14.95 -1.35 13.48
C ALA A 17 14.31 -1.43 14.88
N HIS A 18 12.99 -1.21 15.00
CA HIS A 18 12.25 -1.40 16.26
C HIS A 18 11.62 -2.80 16.37
N GLY A 19 12.14 -3.76 15.60
CA GLY A 19 11.58 -5.10 15.50
C GLY A 19 10.37 -5.16 14.56
N MET A 20 9.76 -6.35 14.47
CA MET A 20 8.61 -6.54 13.60
C MET A 20 7.32 -6.20 14.34
N TRP A 21 7.11 -6.78 15.51
CA TRP A 21 5.86 -6.71 16.28
C TRP A 21 6.15 -6.59 17.79
N PRO A 22 5.28 -5.96 18.60
CA PRO A 22 4.21 -5.04 18.24
C PRO A 22 4.76 -3.62 17.96
N PHE A 23 4.07 -2.84 17.14
CA PHE A 23 4.39 -1.42 16.84
C PHE A 23 5.75 -1.21 16.15
N GLY A 24 6.28 -2.24 15.50
CA GLY A 24 7.50 -2.18 14.71
C GLY A 24 7.23 -2.02 13.22
N GLU A 25 8.11 -2.62 12.40
CA GLU A 25 8.07 -2.50 10.93
C GLU A 25 6.77 -3.04 10.32
N GLU A 26 6.10 -4.01 10.97
CA GLU A 26 4.81 -4.53 10.50
C GLU A 26 3.76 -3.42 10.35
N THR A 27 3.71 -2.45 11.26
CA THR A 27 2.79 -1.30 11.15
C THR A 27 2.98 -0.51 9.87
N LEU A 28 4.23 -0.32 9.42
CA LEU A 28 4.53 0.34 8.16
C LEU A 28 4.15 -0.54 6.97
N TYR A 29 4.41 -1.85 7.03
CA TYR A 29 4.07 -2.79 5.96
C TYR A 29 2.55 -2.91 5.78
N GLU A 30 1.78 -2.92 6.85
CA GLU A 30 0.31 -2.86 6.79
C GLU A 30 -0.16 -1.55 6.13
N ALA A 31 0.39 -0.40 6.53
CA ALA A 31 0.04 0.86 5.91
C ALA A 31 0.42 0.91 4.42
N MET A 32 1.55 0.32 4.02
CA MET A 32 1.93 0.19 2.61
C MET A 32 0.93 -0.66 1.82
N ALA A 33 0.52 -1.82 2.37
CA ALA A 33 -0.40 -2.74 1.71
C ALA A 33 -1.85 -2.24 1.65
N GLU A 34 -2.35 -1.66 2.75
CA GLU A 34 -3.77 -1.37 2.93
C GLU A 34 -4.14 0.10 2.63
N THR A 35 -3.14 0.98 2.58
CA THR A 35 -3.37 2.41 2.37
C THR A 35 -2.59 2.96 1.18
N TYR A 36 -1.26 2.89 1.18
CA TYR A 36 -0.47 3.63 0.20
C TYR A 36 -0.53 3.02 -1.20
N LEU A 37 -0.34 1.72 -1.34
CA LEU A 37 -0.50 1.04 -2.62
C LEU A 37 -1.93 1.14 -3.18
N PRO A 38 -2.99 0.91 -2.39
CA PRO A 38 -4.36 1.16 -2.86
C PRO A 38 -4.61 2.59 -3.33
N LEU A 39 -4.10 3.59 -2.60
CA LEU A 39 -4.25 4.98 -2.98
C LEU A 39 -3.56 5.27 -4.32
N ILE A 40 -2.32 4.81 -4.52
CA ILE A 40 -1.61 4.96 -5.79
C ILE A 40 -2.41 4.32 -6.92
N ARG A 41 -2.97 3.11 -6.75
CA ARG A 41 -3.82 2.47 -7.76
C ARG A 41 -5.06 3.29 -8.11
N VAL A 42 -5.70 3.91 -7.11
CA VAL A 42 -6.85 4.79 -7.36
C VAL A 42 -6.44 5.99 -8.20
N LEU A 43 -5.31 6.63 -7.87
CA LEU A 43 -4.78 7.78 -8.62
C LEU A 43 -4.42 7.39 -10.07
N GLU A 44 -3.74 6.25 -10.26
CA GLU A 44 -3.42 5.73 -11.59
C GLU A 44 -4.69 5.49 -12.42
N ARG A 45 -5.73 4.91 -11.81
CA ARG A 45 -7.01 4.64 -12.48
C ARG A 45 -7.73 5.93 -12.85
N LEU A 46 -7.88 6.87 -11.90
CA LEU A 46 -8.55 8.16 -12.16
C LEU A 46 -7.85 8.91 -13.30
N ARG A 47 -6.52 8.92 -13.31
CA ARG A 47 -5.74 9.50 -14.40
C ARG A 47 -5.99 8.81 -15.74
N ALA A 48 -6.03 7.48 -15.77
CA ALA A 48 -6.32 6.72 -16.99
C ALA A 48 -7.73 6.99 -17.56
N GLU A 49 -8.69 7.25 -16.67
CA GLU A 49 -10.07 7.61 -17.00
C GLU A 49 -10.24 9.11 -17.33
N GLY A 50 -9.17 9.91 -17.26
CA GLY A 50 -9.22 11.36 -17.49
C GLY A 50 -9.99 12.13 -16.42
N VAL A 51 -10.12 11.56 -15.22
CA VAL A 51 -10.81 12.17 -14.09
C VAL A 51 -9.83 13.01 -13.28
N GLU A 52 -10.08 14.32 -13.21
CA GLU A 52 -9.36 15.20 -12.32
C GLU A 52 -9.87 15.00 -10.88
N ALA A 53 -8.97 14.63 -9.99
CA ALA A 53 -9.26 14.45 -8.56
C ALA A 53 -8.34 15.34 -7.72
N PRO A 54 -8.59 16.66 -7.66
CA PRO A 54 -7.73 17.57 -6.93
C PRO A 54 -7.86 17.35 -5.42
N PHE A 55 -6.79 16.86 -4.80
CA PHE A 55 -6.66 16.79 -3.36
C PHE A 55 -5.20 17.02 -2.96
N THR A 56 -4.97 17.37 -1.71
CA THR A 56 -3.63 17.50 -1.14
C THR A 56 -3.29 16.27 -0.33
N LEU A 57 -2.13 15.65 -0.61
CA LEU A 57 -1.58 14.58 0.21
C LEU A 57 -0.28 15.06 0.85
N GLY A 58 -0.30 15.28 2.16
CA GLY A 58 0.89 15.54 2.95
C GLY A 58 1.56 14.24 3.37
N ILE A 59 2.81 14.01 2.96
CA ILE A 59 3.64 12.90 3.41
C ILE A 59 4.76 13.47 4.28
N THR A 60 4.85 13.03 5.54
CA THR A 60 5.90 13.54 6.43
C THR A 60 7.30 13.09 5.97
N PRO A 61 8.35 13.89 6.18
CA PRO A 61 9.73 13.51 5.82
C PRO A 61 10.15 12.17 6.42
N ILE A 62 9.79 11.90 7.68
CA ILE A 62 10.08 10.64 8.36
C ILE A 62 9.45 9.44 7.63
N LEU A 63 8.22 9.58 7.16
CA LEU A 63 7.56 8.53 6.40
C LEU A 63 8.20 8.37 5.02
N ALA A 64 8.49 9.46 4.32
CA ALA A 64 9.13 9.42 3.01
C ALA A 64 10.51 8.73 3.06
N GLU A 65 11.31 9.04 4.07
CA GLU A 65 12.61 8.39 4.33
C GLU A 65 12.47 6.88 4.52
N GLN A 66 11.49 6.43 5.33
CA GLN A 66 11.25 5.02 5.55
C GLN A 66 10.78 4.32 4.27
N LEU A 67 9.85 4.91 3.51
CA LEU A 67 9.38 4.35 2.23
C LEU A 67 10.49 4.28 1.17
N ALA A 68 11.49 5.14 1.24
CA ALA A 68 12.65 5.13 0.35
C ALA A 68 13.73 4.11 0.76
N ASP A 69 13.75 3.68 2.03
CA ASP A 69 14.78 2.80 2.57
C ASP A 69 14.76 1.41 1.89
N PRO A 70 15.89 0.95 1.29
CA PRO A 70 15.97 -0.35 0.64
C PRO A 70 15.60 -1.53 1.56
N ARG A 71 15.94 -1.45 2.86
CA ARG A 71 15.62 -2.52 3.82
C ARG A 71 14.12 -2.60 4.09
N ILE A 72 13.43 -1.45 4.15
CA ILE A 72 11.96 -1.43 4.26
C ILE A 72 11.34 -2.02 3.00
N LYS A 73 11.85 -1.70 1.82
CA LYS A 73 11.37 -2.28 0.55
C LYS A 73 11.55 -3.80 0.49
N GLU A 74 12.73 -4.30 0.88
CA GLU A 74 13.01 -5.74 0.98
C GLU A 74 12.14 -6.43 2.04
N GLY A 75 12.01 -5.82 3.22
CA GLY A 75 11.18 -6.31 4.30
C GLY A 75 9.71 -6.38 3.94
N PHE A 76 9.18 -5.34 3.29
CA PHE A 76 7.81 -5.34 2.78
C PHE A 76 7.57 -6.47 1.76
N TRP A 77 8.52 -6.68 0.84
CA TRP A 77 8.41 -7.77 -0.13
C TRP A 77 8.34 -9.14 0.54
N ALA A 78 9.21 -9.37 1.53
CA ALA A 78 9.21 -10.62 2.30
C ALA A 78 7.92 -10.79 3.11
N TYR A 79 7.46 -9.72 3.76
CA TYR A 79 6.21 -9.68 4.51
C TYR A 79 4.99 -10.01 3.62
N ALA A 80 4.87 -9.34 2.48
CA ALA A 80 3.73 -9.55 1.58
C ALA A 80 3.70 -10.96 0.98
N LYS A 81 4.88 -11.56 0.72
CA LYS A 81 4.98 -12.98 0.31
C LYS A 81 4.52 -13.94 1.41
N ASP A 82 4.95 -13.75 2.65
CA ASP A 82 4.49 -14.56 3.79
C ASP A 82 2.97 -14.45 3.96
N ARG A 83 2.41 -13.24 3.82
CA ARG A 83 0.96 -13.02 3.87
C ARG A 83 0.22 -13.73 2.74
N LEU A 84 0.75 -13.71 1.52
CA LEU A 84 0.17 -14.46 0.39
C LEU A 84 0.19 -15.96 0.65
N GLU A 85 1.29 -16.51 1.12
CA GLU A 85 1.42 -17.94 1.44
C GLU A 85 0.40 -18.37 2.50
N ARG A 86 0.24 -17.57 3.56
CA ARG A 86 -0.79 -17.81 4.59
C ARG A 86 -2.20 -17.74 4.03
N ALA A 87 -2.50 -16.74 3.19
CA ALA A 87 -3.80 -16.59 2.55
C ALA A 87 -4.12 -17.78 1.63
N GLN A 88 -3.13 -18.31 0.90
CA GLN A 88 -3.28 -19.52 0.09
C GLN A 88 -3.56 -20.75 0.96
N GLY A 89 -2.88 -20.89 2.09
CA GLY A 89 -3.14 -21.94 3.08
C GLY A 89 -4.56 -21.87 3.64
N ASP A 90 -5.02 -20.68 3.98
CA ASP A 90 -6.38 -20.45 4.46
C ASP A 90 -7.43 -20.73 3.37
N TYR A 91 -7.17 -20.35 2.12
CA TYR A 91 -8.04 -20.68 1.01
C TYR A 91 -8.21 -22.20 0.84
N GLN A 92 -7.12 -22.97 0.95
CA GLN A 92 -7.21 -24.44 0.91
C GLN A 92 -8.01 -25.01 2.10
N ARG A 93 -7.79 -24.47 3.29
CA ARG A 93 -8.46 -24.90 4.53
C ARG A 93 -9.97 -24.63 4.50
N TYR A 94 -10.39 -23.49 3.96
CA TYR A 94 -11.78 -23.04 4.02
C TYR A 94 -12.59 -23.31 2.75
N ARG A 95 -12.04 -24.09 1.79
CA ARG A 95 -12.78 -24.50 0.58
C ARG A 95 -14.09 -25.22 0.95
N GLY A 96 -15.18 -24.85 0.27
CA GLY A 96 -16.50 -25.43 0.51
C GLY A 96 -17.19 -24.94 1.79
N THR A 97 -16.61 -23.99 2.52
CA THR A 97 -17.21 -23.38 3.71
C THR A 97 -17.72 -21.97 3.44
N ALA A 98 -18.44 -21.39 4.40
CA ALA A 98 -18.88 -19.99 4.33
C ALA A 98 -17.72 -18.97 4.28
N LEU A 99 -16.50 -19.38 4.67
CA LEU A 99 -15.32 -18.52 4.67
C LEU A 99 -14.53 -18.55 3.36
N GLU A 100 -14.89 -19.42 2.42
CA GLU A 100 -14.15 -19.57 1.16
C GLU A 100 -14.02 -18.26 0.37
N ALA A 101 -15.11 -17.50 0.27
CA ALA A 101 -15.11 -16.24 -0.47
C ALA A 101 -14.15 -15.20 0.16
N SER A 102 -14.13 -15.12 1.49
CA SER A 102 -13.21 -14.24 2.22
C SER A 102 -11.75 -14.67 2.04
N ALA A 103 -11.47 -15.96 2.16
CA ALA A 103 -10.12 -16.50 1.97
C ALA A 103 -9.62 -16.26 0.52
N ARG A 104 -10.47 -16.44 -0.48
CA ARG A 104 -10.16 -16.15 -1.88
C ARG A 104 -9.86 -14.66 -2.08
N HIS A 105 -10.62 -13.79 -1.44
CA HIS A 105 -10.38 -12.34 -1.48
C HIS A 105 -9.01 -11.98 -0.91
N GLN A 106 -8.58 -12.59 0.19
CA GLN A 106 -7.25 -12.37 0.77
C GLN A 106 -6.13 -12.79 -0.18
N VAL A 107 -6.27 -13.92 -0.87
CA VAL A 107 -5.29 -14.33 -1.90
C VAL A 107 -5.20 -13.27 -2.99
N ALA A 108 -6.33 -12.87 -3.57
CA ALA A 108 -6.37 -11.87 -4.63
C ALA A 108 -5.80 -10.50 -4.17
N PHE A 109 -6.05 -10.12 -2.93
CA PHE A 109 -5.51 -8.88 -2.35
C PHE A 109 -3.98 -8.89 -2.30
N TRP A 110 -3.37 -9.97 -1.80
CA TRP A 110 -1.92 -10.05 -1.68
C TRP A 110 -1.22 -10.26 -3.03
N GLU A 111 -1.83 -11.00 -3.96
CA GLU A 111 -1.35 -11.12 -5.34
C GLU A 111 -1.30 -9.74 -6.02
N LEU A 112 -2.40 -8.98 -5.94
CA LEU A 112 -2.49 -7.63 -6.49
C LEU A 112 -1.50 -6.66 -5.82
N THR A 113 -1.30 -6.79 -4.51
CA THR A 113 -0.37 -5.96 -3.74
C THR A 113 1.07 -6.19 -4.17
N LEU A 114 1.48 -7.46 -4.29
CA LEU A 114 2.82 -7.83 -4.76
C LEU A 114 3.07 -7.42 -6.20
N ASP A 115 2.12 -7.68 -7.11
CA ASP A 115 2.23 -7.28 -8.51
C ASP A 115 2.38 -5.76 -8.65
N HIS A 116 1.56 -5.00 -7.94
CA HIS A 116 1.62 -3.53 -7.99
C HIS A 116 2.93 -3.00 -7.41
N PHE A 117 3.36 -3.52 -6.26
CA PHE A 117 4.63 -3.14 -5.66
C PHE A 117 5.81 -3.42 -6.59
N GLN A 118 5.81 -4.57 -7.27
CA GLN A 118 6.83 -4.93 -8.25
C GLN A 118 6.82 -3.99 -9.46
N ARG A 119 5.64 -3.66 -10.00
CA ARG A 119 5.52 -2.71 -11.12
C ARG A 119 6.06 -1.32 -10.80
N LEU A 120 5.93 -0.90 -9.55
CA LEU A 120 6.50 0.35 -9.04
C LEU A 120 8.00 0.23 -8.70
N SER A 121 8.62 -0.95 -8.89
CA SER A 121 10.00 -1.23 -8.43
C SER A 121 10.18 -0.93 -6.93
N GLY A 122 9.12 -1.05 -6.14
CA GLY A 122 9.09 -0.73 -4.72
C GLY A 122 9.23 0.76 -4.39
N ASP A 123 9.15 1.66 -5.37
CA ASP A 123 9.33 3.10 -5.16
C ASP A 123 8.00 3.85 -5.04
N LEU A 124 7.40 3.80 -3.85
CA LEU A 124 6.14 4.48 -3.57
C LEU A 124 6.30 6.01 -3.58
N VAL A 125 7.47 6.52 -3.19
CA VAL A 125 7.73 7.97 -3.19
C VAL A 125 7.72 8.51 -4.63
N ALA A 126 8.41 7.82 -5.54
CA ALA A 126 8.38 8.18 -6.96
C ALA A 126 6.97 8.04 -7.57
N ALA A 127 6.21 7.02 -7.14
CA ALA A 127 4.83 6.84 -7.61
C ALA A 127 3.91 8.01 -7.19
N PHE A 128 4.01 8.49 -5.95
CA PHE A 128 3.28 9.67 -5.49
C PHE A 128 3.71 10.94 -6.23
N ARG A 129 5.01 11.15 -6.43
CA ARG A 129 5.52 12.29 -7.23
C ARG A 129 4.98 12.28 -8.64
N LYS A 130 4.98 11.13 -9.30
CA LYS A 130 4.42 10.98 -10.65
C LYS A 130 2.92 11.30 -10.69
N ALA A 131 2.19 10.96 -9.63
CA ALA A 131 0.76 11.31 -9.53
C ALA A 131 0.55 12.83 -9.42
N GLU A 132 1.41 13.55 -8.68
CA GLU A 132 1.41 15.00 -8.56
C GLU A 132 1.69 15.68 -9.91
N GLU A 133 2.75 15.27 -10.62
CA GLU A 133 3.16 15.85 -11.91
C GLU A 133 2.10 15.70 -13.01
N GLY A 134 1.21 14.76 -12.89
CA GLY A 134 0.11 14.53 -13.83
C GLY A 134 -1.17 15.28 -13.52
N GLY A 135 -1.22 16.04 -12.44
CA GLY A 135 -2.38 16.79 -11.96
C GLY A 135 -2.38 18.29 -12.29
N GLN A 136 -1.53 18.76 -13.26
CA GLN A 136 -1.53 20.14 -13.76
C GLN A 136 -2.36 20.28 -15.01
#